data_573d8d6de345f4bea221fe6910629d58
#
_entry.id   573d8d6de345f4bea221fe6910629d58
#
_cell.length_a   1.000
_cell.length_b   1.000
_cell.length_c   1.000
_cell.angle_alpha   90.00
_cell.angle_beta   90.00
_cell.angle_gamma   90.00
#
_symmetry.space_group_name_H-M   'P 1'
#
loop_
_entity.id
_entity.type
_entity.pdbx_description
1 polymer ?
#
loop_
_entity_poly.entity_id
_entity_poly.type
_entity_poly.pdbx_seq_one_letter_code
_entity_poly.pdbx_strand_id
1 'polypeptide(L)'
;AADAFGLTDEHIAMACASHHAQPFQVALVGDWLGKLGLTEDSLVCGPALPRGLDDQTTAFAQGGPRRIYNNCSGKHCGFLSVAKHMGGGLDYARFDHPAQKLYRDILSEFTGMNADNLPHGGDGCGLPSIALPIGVMAKAMARFGVSQAKTPERRAAARRVLNAMLAYPDHLAGRDNPLARLIRYCDGNVVAKTGAEGYLVGCVRDKAIGIAIKVADGDASGRAKLGVLARILGRVHALSHAD
;
A
#
# COMPACT_ATOMS: atom_id res chain seq x y z
N ALA A 1 -15.92 0.48 6.31
CA ALA A 1 -15.68 -0.89 5.83
C ALA A 1 -14.89 -1.72 6.86
N ALA A 2 -13.76 -1.19 7.39
CA ALA A 2 -12.93 -1.98 8.30
C ALA A 2 -13.73 -2.50 9.50
N ASP A 3 -14.42 -1.64 10.22
CA ASP A 3 -15.19 -2.00 11.42
C ASP A 3 -16.40 -2.89 11.08
N ALA A 4 -17.00 -2.70 9.91
CA ALA A 4 -18.15 -3.51 9.45
C ALA A 4 -17.80 -4.99 9.22
N PHE A 5 -16.52 -5.29 8.93
CA PHE A 5 -16.04 -6.65 8.69
C PHE A 5 -15.05 -7.14 9.77
N GLY A 6 -14.95 -6.44 10.89
CA GLY A 6 -14.04 -6.82 11.99
C GLY A 6 -12.56 -6.84 11.57
N LEU A 7 -12.14 -5.91 10.71
CA LEU A 7 -10.78 -5.82 10.23
C LEU A 7 -9.90 -5.08 11.24
N THR A 8 -8.76 -5.65 11.54
CA THR A 8 -7.75 -5.08 12.46
C THR A 8 -6.82 -4.12 11.74
N ASP A 9 -5.95 -3.45 12.49
CA ASP A 9 -4.93 -2.58 11.91
C ASP A 9 -3.87 -3.34 11.10
N GLU A 10 -3.67 -4.64 11.35
CA GLU A 10 -2.86 -5.52 10.48
C GLU A 10 -3.44 -5.62 9.07
N HIS A 11 -4.76 -5.78 8.95
CA HIS A 11 -5.45 -5.78 7.65
C HIS A 11 -5.31 -4.42 6.95
N ILE A 12 -5.37 -3.32 7.70
CA ILE A 12 -5.19 -1.97 7.15
C ILE A 12 -3.76 -1.79 6.63
N ALA A 13 -2.76 -2.22 7.38
CA ALA A 13 -1.36 -2.22 6.92
C ALA A 13 -1.20 -3.09 5.66
N MET A 14 -1.80 -4.28 5.65
CA MET A 14 -1.79 -5.19 4.50
C MET A 14 -2.48 -4.58 3.27
N ALA A 15 -3.54 -3.77 3.43
CA ALA A 15 -4.13 -3.03 2.30
C ALA A 15 -3.14 -2.07 1.63
N CYS A 16 -2.17 -1.57 2.38
CA CYS A 16 -1.12 -0.67 1.88
C CYS A 16 0.12 -1.43 1.36
N ALA A 17 0.12 -2.77 1.38
CA ALA A 17 1.30 -3.58 1.13
C ALA A 17 1.68 -3.72 -0.35
N SER A 18 2.95 -4.05 -0.55
CA SER A 18 3.43 -4.90 -1.65
C SER A 18 4.16 -6.05 -0.98
N HIS A 19 3.38 -7.01 -0.48
CA HIS A 19 3.89 -8.06 0.38
C HIS A 19 4.69 -9.13 -0.39
N HIS A 20 5.42 -9.95 0.36
CA HIS A 20 6.28 -10.98 -0.21
C HIS A 20 5.64 -12.37 -0.23
N ALA A 21 4.38 -12.47 0.17
CA ALA A 21 3.64 -13.72 0.36
C ALA A 21 4.33 -14.67 1.36
N GLN A 22 4.93 -14.11 2.42
CA GLN A 22 5.38 -14.91 3.55
C GLN A 22 4.18 -15.56 4.26
N PRO A 23 4.35 -16.69 4.95
CA PRO A 23 3.22 -17.44 5.54
C PRO A 23 2.24 -16.61 6.36
N PHE A 24 2.74 -15.69 7.20
CA PHE A 24 1.87 -14.83 8.02
C PHE A 24 1.05 -13.83 7.18
N GLN A 25 1.62 -13.34 6.06
CA GLN A 25 0.92 -12.44 5.14
C GLN A 25 -0.17 -13.19 4.37
N VAL A 26 0.13 -14.40 3.91
CA VAL A 26 -0.83 -15.26 3.23
C VAL A 26 -1.98 -15.66 4.17
N ALA A 27 -1.67 -16.03 5.42
CA ALA A 27 -2.66 -16.34 6.43
C ALA A 27 -3.60 -15.17 6.70
N LEU A 28 -3.07 -13.94 6.81
CA LEU A 28 -3.87 -12.73 7.03
C LEU A 28 -4.80 -12.44 5.83
N VAL A 29 -4.31 -12.59 4.59
CA VAL A 29 -5.15 -12.43 3.39
C VAL A 29 -6.25 -13.49 3.34
N GLY A 30 -5.94 -14.73 3.70
CA GLY A 30 -6.92 -15.83 3.78
C GLY A 30 -8.00 -15.56 4.83
N ASP A 31 -7.62 -15.13 6.04
CA ASP A 31 -8.57 -14.71 7.09
C ASP A 31 -9.46 -13.56 6.61
N TRP A 32 -8.86 -12.58 5.93
CA TRP A 32 -9.59 -11.43 5.39
C TRP A 32 -10.63 -11.86 4.36
N LEU A 33 -10.28 -12.70 3.40
CA LEU A 33 -11.24 -13.23 2.43
C LEU A 33 -12.36 -14.01 3.14
N GLY A 34 -12.04 -14.82 4.15
CA GLY A 34 -13.02 -15.53 4.98
C GLY A 34 -13.98 -14.57 5.69
N LYS A 35 -13.49 -13.48 6.31
CA LYS A 35 -14.34 -12.43 6.91
C LYS A 35 -15.28 -11.75 5.91
N LEU A 36 -14.88 -11.68 4.65
CA LEU A 36 -15.71 -11.16 3.57
C LEU A 36 -16.67 -12.22 2.99
N GLY A 37 -16.58 -13.50 3.39
CA GLY A 37 -17.30 -14.60 2.78
C GLY A 37 -16.90 -14.82 1.32
N LEU A 38 -15.60 -14.62 1.00
CA LEU A 38 -15.04 -14.71 -0.35
C LEU A 38 -13.89 -15.72 -0.39
N THR A 39 -13.49 -16.10 -1.61
CA THR A 39 -12.31 -16.91 -1.89
C THR A 39 -11.31 -16.13 -2.72
N GLU A 40 -10.12 -16.70 -2.96
CA GLU A 40 -9.10 -16.07 -3.81
C GLU A 40 -9.55 -15.85 -5.26
N ASP A 41 -10.59 -16.54 -5.72
CA ASP A 41 -11.16 -16.32 -7.06
C ASP A 41 -11.79 -14.93 -7.21
N SER A 42 -12.14 -14.29 -6.11
CA SER A 42 -12.62 -12.90 -6.09
C SER A 42 -11.51 -11.87 -6.30
N LEU A 43 -10.25 -12.27 -6.22
CA LEU A 43 -9.10 -11.38 -6.45
C LEU A 43 -8.87 -11.21 -7.94
N VAL A 44 -8.90 -9.98 -8.44
CA VAL A 44 -8.61 -9.67 -9.86
C VAL A 44 -7.11 -9.80 -10.17
N CYS A 45 -6.23 -9.62 -9.16
CA CYS A 45 -4.80 -9.81 -9.39
C CYS A 45 -4.50 -11.24 -9.83
N GLY A 46 -3.58 -11.37 -10.79
CA GLY A 46 -3.16 -12.65 -11.34
C GLY A 46 -2.47 -13.54 -10.30
N PRO A 47 -2.37 -14.86 -10.55
CA PRO A 47 -1.60 -15.76 -9.71
C PRO A 47 -0.11 -15.36 -9.72
N ALA A 48 0.56 -15.59 -8.59
CA ALA A 48 1.98 -15.31 -8.41
C ALA A 48 2.62 -16.37 -7.51
N LEU A 49 3.94 -16.33 -7.41
CA LEU A 49 4.72 -17.09 -6.43
C LEU A 49 5.15 -16.16 -5.29
N PRO A 50 5.37 -16.69 -4.08
CA PRO A 50 6.06 -15.99 -3.01
C PRO A 50 7.43 -15.49 -3.46
N ARG A 51 7.97 -14.46 -2.79
CA ARG A 51 9.31 -13.93 -3.14
C ARG A 51 10.45 -14.74 -2.55
N GLY A 52 10.28 -15.36 -1.40
CA GLY A 52 11.31 -16.21 -0.76
C GLY A 52 11.45 -17.54 -1.47
N LEU A 53 12.67 -18.03 -1.67
CA LEU A 53 12.93 -19.31 -2.34
C LEU A 53 12.32 -20.50 -1.59
N ASP A 54 12.41 -20.52 -0.26
CA ASP A 54 11.82 -21.57 0.57
C ASP A 54 10.29 -21.57 0.48
N ASP A 55 9.69 -20.36 0.49
CA ASP A 55 8.25 -20.19 0.32
C ASP A 55 7.80 -20.59 -1.08
N GLN A 56 8.62 -20.37 -2.13
CA GLN A 56 8.36 -20.85 -3.49
C GLN A 56 8.37 -22.38 -3.56
N THR A 57 9.35 -23.02 -2.94
CA THR A 57 9.43 -24.48 -2.87
C THR A 57 8.15 -25.05 -2.25
N THR A 58 7.71 -24.46 -1.13
CA THR A 58 6.47 -24.84 -0.47
C THR A 58 5.25 -24.60 -1.37
N ALA A 59 5.20 -23.46 -2.06
CA ALA A 59 4.11 -23.14 -2.97
C ALA A 59 4.02 -24.13 -4.14
N PHE A 60 5.15 -24.55 -4.73
CA PHE A 60 5.16 -25.56 -5.78
C PHE A 60 4.65 -26.93 -5.28
N ALA A 61 5.02 -27.33 -4.07
CA ALA A 61 4.50 -28.55 -3.46
C ALA A 61 2.98 -28.49 -3.20
N GLN A 62 2.42 -27.30 -3.11
CA GLN A 62 0.98 -27.04 -2.88
C GLN A 62 0.19 -26.69 -4.16
N GLY A 63 0.73 -26.91 -5.35
CA GLY A 63 0.04 -26.70 -6.62
C GLY A 63 0.49 -25.47 -7.42
N GLY A 64 1.52 -24.77 -6.96
CA GLY A 64 2.17 -23.69 -7.71
C GLY A 64 1.60 -22.29 -7.47
N PRO A 65 1.59 -21.41 -8.50
CA PRO A 65 1.18 -20.02 -8.34
C PRO A 65 -0.29 -19.86 -7.97
N ARG A 66 -0.58 -18.96 -7.01
CA ARG A 66 -1.94 -18.66 -6.56
C ARG A 66 -2.18 -17.15 -6.48
N ARG A 67 -3.44 -16.71 -6.59
CA ARG A 67 -3.82 -15.28 -6.49
C ARG A 67 -3.51 -14.68 -5.12
N ILE A 68 -3.65 -15.47 -4.06
CA ILE A 68 -3.35 -15.07 -2.69
C ILE A 68 -1.86 -14.74 -2.49
N TYR A 69 -0.96 -15.30 -3.30
CA TYR A 69 0.48 -15.01 -3.27
C TYR A 69 0.85 -13.73 -4.03
N ASN A 70 -0.09 -13.14 -4.79
CA ASN A 70 0.18 -11.87 -5.45
C ASN A 70 0.50 -10.80 -4.41
N ASN A 71 1.57 -10.05 -4.63
CA ASN A 71 2.01 -8.98 -3.73
C ASN A 71 0.97 -7.87 -3.49
N CYS A 72 -0.05 -7.79 -4.32
CA CYS A 72 -1.16 -6.85 -4.22
C CYS A 72 -2.44 -7.46 -3.60
N SER A 73 -2.46 -8.75 -3.24
CA SER A 73 -3.70 -9.41 -2.78
C SER A 73 -4.33 -8.70 -1.57
N GLY A 74 -3.53 -8.18 -0.63
CA GLY A 74 -4.02 -7.35 0.48
C GLY A 74 -4.69 -6.06 0.02
N LYS A 75 -4.12 -5.35 -0.98
CA LYS A 75 -4.74 -4.18 -1.60
C LYS A 75 -6.09 -4.53 -2.23
N HIS A 76 -6.16 -5.68 -2.91
CA HIS A 76 -7.40 -6.18 -3.51
C HIS A 76 -8.46 -6.51 -2.45
N CYS A 77 -8.08 -7.14 -1.32
CA CYS A 77 -8.98 -7.34 -0.18
C CYS A 77 -9.52 -6.01 0.36
N GLY A 78 -8.69 -4.97 0.40
CA GLY A 78 -9.12 -3.62 0.77
C GLY A 78 -10.21 -3.09 -0.16
N PHE A 79 -10.03 -3.18 -1.48
CA PHE A 79 -11.05 -2.78 -2.46
C PHE A 79 -12.32 -3.65 -2.37
N LEU A 80 -12.19 -4.97 -2.20
CA LEU A 80 -13.32 -5.86 -1.99
C LEU A 80 -14.12 -5.50 -0.73
N SER A 81 -13.44 -5.16 0.36
CA SER A 81 -14.11 -4.69 1.60
C SER A 81 -14.91 -3.43 1.36
N VAL A 82 -14.34 -2.46 0.64
CA VAL A 82 -15.04 -1.22 0.28
C VAL A 82 -16.22 -1.52 -0.65
N ALA A 83 -16.02 -2.32 -1.69
CA ALA A 83 -17.07 -2.71 -2.64
C ALA A 83 -18.26 -3.34 -1.92
N LYS A 84 -18.02 -4.34 -1.08
CA LYS A 84 -19.08 -5.00 -0.28
C LYS A 84 -19.78 -4.04 0.69
N HIS A 85 -19.01 -3.19 1.37
CA HIS A 85 -19.57 -2.22 2.31
C HIS A 85 -20.49 -1.20 1.62
N MET A 86 -20.20 -0.85 0.38
CA MET A 86 -20.99 0.06 -0.43
C MET A 86 -22.15 -0.64 -1.18
N GLY A 87 -22.31 -1.95 -1.04
CA GLY A 87 -23.29 -2.72 -1.80
C GLY A 87 -22.95 -2.85 -3.29
N GLY A 88 -21.68 -2.66 -3.67
CA GLY A 88 -21.17 -2.85 -5.02
C GLY A 88 -20.89 -4.32 -5.35
N GLY A 89 -20.78 -4.64 -6.63
CA GLY A 89 -20.38 -5.96 -7.12
C GLY A 89 -18.90 -6.27 -6.89
N LEU A 90 -18.48 -7.47 -7.33
CA LEU A 90 -17.10 -7.92 -7.21
C LEU A 90 -16.20 -7.46 -8.39
N ASP A 91 -16.73 -6.69 -9.32
CA ASP A 91 -16.04 -6.09 -10.46
C ASP A 91 -15.31 -4.77 -10.09
N TYR A 92 -14.83 -4.70 -8.84
CA TYR A 92 -14.21 -3.54 -8.19
C TYR A 92 -12.99 -2.95 -8.94
N ALA A 93 -12.44 -3.64 -9.91
CA ALA A 93 -11.35 -3.15 -10.75
C ALA A 93 -11.83 -2.24 -11.89
N ARG A 94 -13.12 -2.23 -12.21
CA ARG A 94 -13.65 -1.33 -13.24
C ARG A 94 -13.50 0.12 -12.81
N PHE A 95 -13.06 0.97 -13.72
CA PHE A 95 -12.82 2.39 -13.44
C PHE A 95 -14.08 3.13 -12.92
N ASP A 96 -15.25 2.76 -13.41
CA ASP A 96 -16.54 3.33 -13.02
C ASP A 96 -17.16 2.70 -11.76
N HIS A 97 -16.52 1.68 -11.15
CA HIS A 97 -17.02 1.03 -9.94
C HIS A 97 -17.03 2.01 -8.74
N PRO A 98 -18.04 1.96 -7.84
CA PRO A 98 -18.13 2.86 -6.68
C PRO A 98 -16.87 2.93 -5.83
N ALA A 99 -16.20 1.79 -5.58
CA ALA A 99 -14.94 1.76 -4.82
C ALA A 99 -13.80 2.51 -5.53
N GLN A 100 -13.74 2.48 -6.86
CA GLN A 100 -12.74 3.23 -7.64
C GLN A 100 -13.08 4.73 -7.69
N LYS A 101 -14.36 5.08 -7.74
CA LYS A 101 -14.79 6.49 -7.60
C LYS A 101 -14.38 7.06 -6.25
N LEU A 102 -14.64 6.33 -5.15
CA LEU A 102 -14.20 6.74 -3.81
C LEU A 102 -12.69 6.90 -3.72
N TYR A 103 -11.92 5.98 -4.31
CA TYR A 103 -10.47 6.09 -4.40
C TYR A 103 -10.03 7.39 -5.10
N ARG A 104 -10.63 7.72 -6.26
CA ARG A 104 -10.31 8.94 -7.01
C ARG A 104 -10.75 10.20 -6.28
N ASP A 105 -11.88 10.19 -5.57
CA ASP A 105 -12.31 11.29 -4.71
C ASP A 105 -11.27 11.59 -3.61
N ILE A 106 -10.79 10.56 -2.93
CA ILE A 106 -9.77 10.69 -1.89
C ILE A 106 -8.44 11.18 -2.51
N LEU A 107 -8.05 10.61 -3.65
CA LEU A 107 -6.85 11.04 -4.37
C LEU A 107 -6.94 12.52 -4.77
N SER A 108 -8.10 12.94 -5.29
CA SER A 108 -8.35 14.34 -5.66
C SER A 108 -8.24 15.27 -4.46
N GLU A 109 -8.74 14.85 -3.31
CA GLU A 109 -8.66 15.63 -2.07
C GLU A 109 -7.22 15.86 -1.62
N PHE A 110 -6.41 14.81 -1.57
CA PHE A 110 -5.01 14.92 -1.11
C PHE A 110 -4.10 15.59 -2.13
N THR A 111 -4.33 15.39 -3.43
CA THR A 111 -3.50 15.97 -4.50
C THR A 111 -3.91 17.40 -4.85
N GLY A 112 -5.18 17.75 -4.68
CA GLY A 112 -5.77 18.99 -5.17
C GLY A 112 -6.03 18.98 -6.70
N MET A 113 -5.92 17.81 -7.35
CA MET A 113 -6.20 17.62 -8.77
C MET A 113 -7.46 16.77 -8.92
N ASN A 114 -8.27 17.02 -9.95
CA ASN A 114 -9.41 16.16 -10.24
C ASN A 114 -8.90 14.84 -10.89
N ALA A 115 -8.89 13.77 -10.11
CA ALA A 115 -8.38 12.47 -10.55
C ALA A 115 -9.20 11.81 -11.67
N ASP A 116 -10.46 12.19 -11.87
CA ASP A 116 -11.28 11.70 -12.97
C ASP A 116 -10.78 12.21 -14.35
N ASN A 117 -10.09 13.36 -14.36
CA ASN A 117 -9.57 13.99 -15.58
C ASN A 117 -8.08 13.67 -15.82
N LEU A 118 -7.46 12.85 -14.98
CA LEU A 118 -6.05 12.51 -15.13
C LEU A 118 -5.85 11.29 -16.03
N PRO A 119 -4.74 11.22 -16.77
CA PRO A 119 -4.39 10.01 -17.49
C PRO A 119 -4.31 8.82 -16.55
N HIS A 120 -4.80 7.68 -16.99
CA HIS A 120 -4.77 6.45 -16.21
C HIS A 120 -4.49 5.25 -17.12
N GLY A 121 -4.05 4.17 -16.51
CA GLY A 121 -3.80 2.89 -17.16
C GLY A 121 -4.05 1.73 -16.21
N GLY A 122 -3.88 0.51 -16.70
CA GLY A 122 -3.93 -0.68 -15.85
C GLY A 122 -2.60 -0.88 -15.10
N ASP A 123 -2.67 -1.07 -13.78
CA ASP A 123 -1.55 -1.61 -13.01
C ASP A 123 -1.34 -3.09 -13.36
N GLY A 124 -0.15 -3.63 -13.15
CA GLY A 124 0.15 -5.05 -13.34
C GLY A 124 -0.74 -6.00 -12.52
N CYS A 125 -1.39 -5.51 -11.47
CA CYS A 125 -2.37 -6.26 -10.69
C CYS A 125 -3.82 -6.12 -11.19
N GLY A 126 -4.08 -5.39 -12.29
CA GLY A 126 -5.41 -5.21 -12.88
C GLY A 126 -6.22 -4.03 -12.33
N LEU A 127 -5.74 -3.29 -11.32
CA LEU A 127 -6.42 -2.09 -10.84
C LEU A 127 -6.07 -0.86 -11.69
N PRO A 128 -6.97 0.15 -11.77
CA PRO A 128 -6.64 1.44 -12.35
C PRO A 128 -5.50 2.13 -11.61
N SER A 129 -4.54 2.66 -12.35
CA SER A 129 -3.43 3.47 -11.85
C SER A 129 -3.50 4.87 -12.47
N ILE A 130 -3.51 5.90 -11.63
CA ILE A 130 -3.66 7.30 -12.05
C ILE A 130 -2.26 7.92 -12.19
N ALA A 131 -2.00 8.58 -13.31
CA ALA A 131 -0.76 9.31 -13.53
C ALA A 131 -0.80 10.68 -12.85
N LEU A 132 0.24 10.99 -12.07
CA LEU A 132 0.36 12.23 -11.31
C LEU A 132 1.75 12.82 -11.46
N PRO A 133 1.89 14.16 -11.52
CA PRO A 133 3.18 14.79 -11.38
C PRO A 133 3.83 14.44 -10.04
N ILE A 134 5.11 14.09 -10.06
CA ILE A 134 5.83 13.63 -8.87
C ILE A 134 5.79 14.62 -7.70
N GLY A 135 5.89 15.93 -8.00
CA GLY A 135 5.80 16.97 -6.98
C GLY A 135 4.42 17.09 -6.34
N VAL A 136 3.35 16.79 -7.09
CA VAL A 136 1.98 16.73 -6.57
C VAL A 136 1.83 15.54 -5.61
N MET A 137 2.39 14.39 -5.96
CA MET A 137 2.36 13.23 -5.08
C MET A 137 3.15 13.48 -3.79
N ALA A 138 4.31 14.13 -3.85
CA ALA A 138 5.04 14.53 -2.65
C ALA A 138 4.21 15.44 -1.75
N LYS A 139 3.52 16.45 -2.30
CA LYS A 139 2.59 17.31 -1.54
C LYS A 139 1.43 16.51 -0.93
N ALA A 140 0.86 15.57 -1.67
CA ALA A 140 -0.19 14.70 -1.17
C ALA A 140 0.30 13.85 0.01
N MET A 141 1.51 13.32 -0.06
CA MET A 141 2.12 12.58 1.05
C MET A 141 2.41 13.45 2.27
N ALA A 142 2.79 14.73 2.09
CA ALA A 142 2.92 15.66 3.20
C ALA A 142 1.58 15.85 3.93
N ARG A 143 0.50 16.11 3.20
CA ARG A 143 -0.86 16.25 3.74
C ARG A 143 -1.33 14.97 4.43
N PHE A 144 -1.09 13.82 3.82
CA PHE A 144 -1.43 12.52 4.41
C PHE A 144 -0.67 12.29 5.71
N GLY A 145 0.64 12.57 5.76
CA GLY A 145 1.49 12.39 6.93
C GLY A 145 1.01 13.12 8.19
N VAL A 146 0.36 14.28 8.02
CA VAL A 146 -0.26 15.05 9.10
C VAL A 146 -1.79 14.86 9.17
N SER A 147 -2.31 13.86 8.46
CA SER A 147 -3.75 13.54 8.40
C SER A 147 -4.62 14.73 8.01
N GLN A 148 -4.13 15.58 7.11
CA GLN A 148 -4.86 16.74 6.63
C GLN A 148 -5.92 16.34 5.60
N ALA A 149 -7.14 16.12 6.05
CA ALA A 149 -8.28 15.76 5.20
C ALA A 149 -9.49 16.66 5.49
N LYS A 150 -10.46 16.70 4.56
CA LYS A 150 -11.59 17.64 4.59
C LYS A 150 -12.51 17.43 5.79
N THR A 151 -12.82 16.18 6.12
CA THR A 151 -13.78 15.87 7.21
C THR A 151 -13.08 15.25 8.42
N PRO A 152 -13.67 15.33 9.63
CA PRO A 152 -13.12 14.68 10.82
C PRO A 152 -12.96 13.17 10.65
N GLU A 153 -13.91 12.51 9.98
CA GLU A 153 -13.89 11.05 9.73
C GLU A 153 -12.75 10.67 8.82
N ARG A 154 -12.51 11.43 7.74
CA ARG A 154 -11.36 11.21 6.84
C ARG A 154 -10.03 11.49 7.53
N ARG A 155 -9.96 12.49 8.42
CA ARG A 155 -8.76 12.72 9.24
C ARG A 155 -8.49 11.56 10.18
N ALA A 156 -9.53 11.03 10.84
CA ALA A 156 -9.42 9.86 11.71
C ALA A 156 -8.98 8.61 10.90
N ALA A 157 -9.58 8.39 9.73
CA ALA A 157 -9.21 7.28 8.85
C ALA A 157 -7.75 7.39 8.37
N ALA A 158 -7.30 8.56 7.90
CA ALA A 158 -5.92 8.79 7.48
C ALA A 158 -4.95 8.51 8.63
N ARG A 159 -5.26 8.97 9.84
CA ARG A 159 -4.46 8.71 11.04
C ARG A 159 -4.39 7.22 11.37
N ARG A 160 -5.51 6.51 11.27
CA ARG A 160 -5.55 5.06 11.51
C ARG A 160 -4.69 4.30 10.49
N VAL A 161 -4.75 4.66 9.20
CA VAL A 161 -3.90 4.06 8.17
C VAL A 161 -2.42 4.31 8.46
N LEU A 162 -2.03 5.55 8.78
CA LEU A 162 -0.65 5.88 9.15
C LEU A 162 -0.16 5.06 10.35
N ASN A 163 -0.96 4.99 11.41
CA ASN A 163 -0.61 4.23 12.61
C ASN A 163 -0.50 2.73 12.33
N ALA A 164 -1.38 2.18 11.50
CA ALA A 164 -1.29 0.79 11.06
C ALA A 164 0.00 0.50 10.28
N MET A 165 0.37 1.39 9.34
CA MET A 165 1.61 1.26 8.57
C MET A 165 2.86 1.32 9.47
N LEU A 166 2.84 2.13 10.52
CA LEU A 166 3.94 2.24 11.48
C LEU A 166 4.02 1.04 12.44
N ALA A 167 2.87 0.56 12.91
CA ALA A 167 2.80 -0.56 13.84
C ALA A 167 3.15 -1.90 13.18
N TYR A 168 2.84 -2.04 11.89
CA TYR A 168 2.97 -3.30 11.15
C TYR A 168 3.82 -3.18 9.86
N PRO A 169 5.06 -2.69 9.93
CA PRO A 169 5.90 -2.50 8.75
C PRO A 169 6.25 -3.82 8.04
N ASP A 170 6.25 -4.97 8.74
CA ASP A 170 6.44 -6.28 8.12
C ASP A 170 5.29 -6.67 7.20
N HIS A 171 4.07 -6.25 7.52
CA HIS A 171 2.92 -6.48 6.65
C HIS A 171 3.02 -5.69 5.35
N LEU A 172 3.64 -4.50 5.39
CA LEU A 172 3.82 -3.65 4.19
C LEU A 172 4.76 -4.27 3.15
N ALA A 173 5.83 -4.93 3.60
CA ALA A 173 6.93 -5.31 2.72
C ALA A 173 7.46 -6.73 2.93
N GLY A 174 7.32 -7.29 4.12
CA GLY A 174 7.89 -8.57 4.55
C GLY A 174 8.91 -8.38 5.68
N ARG A 175 9.12 -9.43 6.46
CA ARG A 175 10.17 -9.49 7.47
C ARG A 175 11.53 -9.32 6.79
N ASP A 176 12.44 -8.69 7.47
CA ASP A 176 13.81 -8.41 6.99
C ASP A 176 13.90 -7.52 5.75
N ASN A 177 12.78 -7.00 5.27
CA ASN A 177 12.80 -6.05 4.18
C ASN A 177 13.46 -4.73 4.61
N PRO A 178 14.40 -4.18 3.81
CA PRO A 178 15.07 -2.92 4.15
C PRO A 178 14.11 -1.75 4.41
N LEU A 179 12.96 -1.70 3.73
CA LEU A 179 11.95 -0.67 3.98
C LEU A 179 11.32 -0.83 5.36
N ALA A 180 10.94 -2.05 5.76
CA ALA A 180 10.37 -2.31 7.09
C ALA A 180 11.37 -1.95 8.20
N ARG A 181 12.65 -2.29 8.01
CA ARG A 181 13.74 -1.89 8.92
C ARG A 181 13.89 -0.38 9.02
N LEU A 182 13.87 0.32 7.88
CA LEU A 182 13.97 1.78 7.85
C LEU A 182 12.80 2.46 8.58
N ILE A 183 11.57 1.99 8.38
CA ILE A 183 10.39 2.52 9.09
C ILE A 183 10.55 2.37 10.61
N ARG A 184 11.00 1.21 11.09
CA ARG A 184 11.28 0.99 12.53
C ARG A 184 12.38 1.92 13.05
N TYR A 185 13.46 2.06 12.28
CA TYR A 185 14.58 2.91 12.66
C TYR A 185 14.20 4.39 12.81
N CYS A 186 13.15 4.84 12.12
CA CYS A 186 12.66 6.22 12.22
C CYS A 186 11.64 6.45 13.36
N ASP A 187 11.49 5.51 14.27
CA ASP A 187 10.74 5.61 15.54
C ASP A 187 9.36 6.28 15.39
N GLY A 188 8.53 5.74 14.50
CA GLY A 188 7.15 6.22 14.29
C GLY A 188 7.01 7.55 13.56
N ASN A 189 8.09 8.15 13.10
CA ASN A 189 8.08 9.45 12.42
C ASN A 189 7.98 9.35 10.90
N VAL A 190 8.41 8.24 10.30
CA VAL A 190 8.46 8.08 8.84
C VAL A 190 7.56 6.94 8.39
N VAL A 191 6.67 7.25 7.47
CA VAL A 191 5.94 6.25 6.68
C VAL A 191 6.45 6.27 5.26
N ALA A 192 6.73 5.11 4.69
CA ALA A 192 7.14 5.00 3.30
C ALA A 192 6.56 3.74 2.65
N LYS A 193 6.39 3.79 1.33
CA LYS A 193 5.86 2.71 0.51
C LYS A 193 6.54 2.67 -0.85
N THR A 194 7.03 1.50 -1.20
CA THR A 194 7.58 1.24 -2.54
C THR A 194 6.48 0.91 -3.54
N GLY A 195 6.64 1.39 -4.77
CA GLY A 195 5.84 1.00 -5.93
C GLY A 195 6.66 0.25 -6.96
N ALA A 196 6.01 -0.19 -8.03
CA ALA A 196 6.67 -0.74 -9.22
C ALA A 196 7.51 0.34 -9.92
N GLU A 197 8.35 -0.08 -10.86
CA GLU A 197 9.08 0.79 -11.78
C GLU A 197 9.90 1.90 -11.07
N GLY A 198 10.59 1.54 -9.99
CA GLY A 198 11.45 2.48 -9.26
C GLY A 198 10.70 3.57 -8.48
N TYR A 199 9.41 3.41 -8.25
CA TYR A 199 8.61 4.38 -7.52
C TYR A 199 8.67 4.16 -6.01
N LEU A 200 8.70 5.25 -5.24
CA LEU A 200 8.58 5.26 -3.80
C LEU A 200 7.94 6.57 -3.34
N VAL A 201 7.04 6.47 -2.37
CA VAL A 201 6.49 7.63 -1.67
C VAL A 201 6.71 7.51 -0.17
N GLY A 202 6.74 8.62 0.53
CA GLY A 202 6.86 8.64 1.98
C GLY A 202 6.52 10.00 2.58
N CYS A 203 6.45 10.04 3.89
CA CYS A 203 6.29 11.28 4.64
C CYS A 203 7.09 11.26 5.94
N VAL A 204 7.56 12.43 6.36
CA VAL A 204 8.13 12.71 7.67
C VAL A 204 7.10 13.51 8.45
N ARG A 205 6.50 12.90 9.47
CA ARG A 205 5.27 13.38 10.10
C ARG A 205 5.46 14.65 10.91
N ASP A 206 6.47 14.70 11.77
CA ASP A 206 6.78 15.86 12.64
C ASP A 206 7.13 17.13 11.86
N LYS A 207 7.60 16.97 10.61
CA LYS A 207 8.03 18.06 9.74
C LYS A 207 7.04 18.38 8.62
N ALA A 208 5.95 17.62 8.52
CA ALA A 208 4.99 17.71 7.42
C ALA A 208 5.67 17.66 6.03
N ILE A 209 6.74 16.87 5.89
CA ILE A 209 7.45 16.69 4.63
C ILE A 209 6.90 15.46 3.91
N GLY A 210 6.54 15.63 2.64
CA GLY A 210 6.23 14.52 1.74
C GLY A 210 7.37 14.26 0.78
N ILE A 211 7.58 12.99 0.48
CA ILE A 211 8.65 12.49 -0.38
C ILE A 211 8.03 11.68 -1.52
N ALA A 212 8.47 11.92 -2.73
CA ALA A 212 8.18 11.06 -3.88
C ALA A 212 9.45 10.88 -4.71
N ILE A 213 9.77 9.64 -5.03
CA ILE A 213 10.97 9.25 -5.77
C ILE A 213 10.53 8.43 -6.99
N LYS A 214 11.11 8.72 -8.14
CA LYS A 214 10.99 7.91 -9.35
C LYS A 214 12.39 7.70 -9.93
N VAL A 215 12.81 6.45 -9.98
CA VAL A 215 14.07 6.06 -10.63
C VAL A 215 13.77 5.75 -12.09
N ALA A 216 14.46 6.41 -13.01
CA ALA A 216 14.10 6.44 -14.43
C ALA A 216 14.19 5.05 -15.10
N ASP A 217 15.17 4.22 -14.72
CA ASP A 217 15.39 2.88 -15.25
C ASP A 217 14.54 1.78 -14.58
N GLY A 218 13.61 2.18 -13.67
CA GLY A 218 12.72 1.26 -12.97
C GLY A 218 13.31 0.61 -11.71
N ASP A 219 14.62 0.79 -11.43
CA ASP A 219 15.29 0.27 -10.22
C ASP A 219 14.95 -1.21 -9.91
N ALA A 220 15.14 -2.09 -10.87
CA ALA A 220 14.77 -3.50 -10.77
C ALA A 220 15.37 -4.20 -9.53
N SER A 221 16.57 -3.81 -9.11
CA SER A 221 17.23 -4.32 -7.90
C SER A 221 16.69 -3.73 -6.58
N GLY A 222 15.90 -2.66 -6.64
CA GLY A 222 15.35 -1.96 -5.47
C GLY A 222 16.35 -1.18 -4.63
N ARG A 223 17.60 -1.05 -5.09
CA ARG A 223 18.69 -0.42 -4.31
C ARG A 223 18.65 1.11 -4.35
N ALA A 224 18.36 1.68 -5.52
CA ALA A 224 18.46 3.12 -5.73
C ALA A 224 17.40 3.88 -4.92
N LYS A 225 16.13 3.50 -5.01
CA LYS A 225 15.04 4.22 -4.33
C LYS A 225 15.16 4.22 -2.82
N LEU A 226 15.63 3.13 -2.20
CA LEU A 226 15.82 3.06 -0.75
C LEU A 226 17.06 3.85 -0.31
N GLY A 227 18.15 3.77 -1.05
CA GLY A 227 19.36 4.57 -0.79
C GLY A 227 19.08 6.07 -0.89
N VAL A 228 18.31 6.50 -1.90
CA VAL A 228 17.87 7.89 -2.05
C VAL A 228 16.98 8.31 -0.88
N LEU A 229 16.01 7.45 -0.47
CA LEU A 229 15.17 7.74 0.68
C LEU A 229 16.00 7.94 1.95
N ALA A 230 16.91 7.01 2.27
CA ALA A 230 17.78 7.12 3.44
C ALA A 230 18.61 8.42 3.42
N ARG A 231 19.13 8.80 2.25
CA ARG A 231 19.88 10.06 2.09
C ARG A 231 19.02 11.30 2.33
N ILE A 232 17.77 11.29 1.84
CA ILE A 232 16.82 12.39 2.08
C ILE A 232 16.50 12.47 3.57
N LEU A 233 16.18 11.34 4.21
CA LEU A 233 15.86 11.30 5.64
C LEU A 233 17.01 11.80 6.51
N GLY A 234 18.26 11.45 6.18
CA GLY A 234 19.43 12.01 6.85
C GLY A 234 19.55 13.53 6.71
N ARG A 235 19.29 14.06 5.49
CA ARG A 235 19.35 15.51 5.24
C ARG A 235 18.26 16.30 5.97
N VAL A 236 17.10 15.71 6.18
CA VAL A 236 15.99 16.36 6.90
C VAL A 236 15.98 16.01 8.38
N HIS A 237 17.03 15.36 8.87
CA HIS A 237 17.17 14.95 10.29
C HIS A 237 15.96 14.15 10.77
N ALA A 238 15.52 13.17 9.98
CA ALA A 238 14.40 12.29 10.27
C ALA A 238 14.82 10.85 10.62
N LEU A 239 16.12 10.56 10.61
CA LEU A 239 16.68 9.32 11.14
C LEU A 239 16.89 9.50 12.65
N SER A 240 16.47 8.52 13.44
CA SER A 240 16.83 8.50 14.87
C SER A 240 18.34 8.38 14.97
N HIS A 241 18.96 9.17 15.82
CA HIS A 241 20.35 8.96 16.22
C HIS A 241 20.36 7.69 17.08
N ALA A 242 20.73 6.56 16.49
CA ALA A 242 21.24 5.45 17.29
C ALA A 242 22.68 5.86 17.64
N ASP A 243 22.94 6.04 18.94
CA ASP A 243 24.28 6.11 19.49
C ASP A 243 25.10 4.84 19.13
#